data_489e0ce54795a6282c5b1fedec0ba8d6
#
_entry.id   489e0ce54795a6282c5b1fedec0ba8d6
#
_cell.length_a   1.000
_cell.length_b   1.000
_cell.length_c   1.000
_cell.angle_alpha   90.00
_cell.angle_beta   90.00
_cell.angle_gamma   90.00
#
_symmetry.space_group_name_H-M   'P 1'
#
loop_
_entity.id
_entity.type
_entity.pdbx_description
1 polymer ?
#
loop_
_entity_poly.entity_id
_entity_poly.type
_entity_poly.pdbx_seq_one_letter_code
_entity_poly.pdbx_strand_id
1 'polypeptide(L)'
;MVLKQFTQCEGPRAIMHTNMGDITIQLYPEVAPKTVENFVTLAKKGYYNGLIFHRVIKDFMIQGGDPTGTGAGGESIYGAKFEDECSQELHNFRGALSMANAGPNTNGSQFFIVQNSQAPTQDIDALAVQVACYELLNDAKRRVQMMQEALEGAPKIQAYIDEVNTKLNDYQSQGLPEDVKEYATEIAKKYAEVGGTFHLDFAHTVFGQVIDGMKVVDDIANVRTARADRPLHDVTIDSIDIVE
;
A
#
# COMPACT_ATOMS: atom_id res chain seq x y z
N MET A 1 2.84 12.62 -15.96
CA MET A 1 2.07 11.43 -15.53
C MET A 1 0.87 11.88 -14.72
N VAL A 2 -0.25 11.13 -14.72
CA VAL A 2 -1.45 11.50 -13.96
C VAL A 2 -1.55 10.59 -12.74
N LEU A 3 -1.42 11.18 -11.53
CA LEU A 3 -1.66 10.48 -10.27
C LEU A 3 -3.17 10.29 -10.09
N LYS A 4 -3.65 9.06 -10.26
CA LYS A 4 -5.08 8.70 -10.21
C LYS A 4 -5.75 9.09 -8.89
N GLN A 5 -5.02 8.99 -7.78
CA GLN A 5 -5.51 9.28 -6.42
C GLN A 5 -5.97 10.74 -6.21
N PHE A 6 -5.55 11.66 -7.08
CA PHE A 6 -5.86 13.09 -6.99
C PHE A 6 -6.66 13.61 -8.20
N THR A 7 -7.18 12.71 -9.00
CA THR A 7 -8.10 13.03 -10.10
C THR A 7 -9.51 12.58 -9.74
N GLN A 8 -10.53 13.23 -10.31
CA GLN A 8 -11.89 12.72 -10.24
C GLN A 8 -11.95 11.45 -11.07
N CYS A 9 -12.02 10.30 -10.41
CA CYS A 9 -12.21 9.01 -11.07
C CYS A 9 -13.68 8.60 -10.94
N GLU A 10 -14.28 8.19 -12.07
CA GLU A 10 -15.49 7.40 -12.07
C GLU A 10 -15.09 5.95 -11.80
N GLY A 11 -15.79 5.27 -10.88
CA GLY A 11 -15.49 3.88 -10.55
C GLY A 11 -16.08 3.46 -9.21
N PRO A 12 -15.96 2.19 -8.86
CA PRO A 12 -16.57 1.65 -7.66
C PRO A 12 -15.98 2.29 -6.40
N ARG A 13 -16.82 2.49 -5.40
CA ARG A 13 -16.46 2.97 -4.07
C ARG A 13 -16.79 1.93 -3.03
N ALA A 14 -15.98 1.88 -1.99
CA ALA A 14 -16.28 1.13 -0.77
C ALA A 14 -16.63 2.11 0.35
N ILE A 15 -17.73 1.88 1.05
CA ILE A 15 -18.07 2.55 2.29
C ILE A 15 -17.84 1.56 3.41
N MET A 16 -16.78 1.75 4.17
CA MET A 16 -16.42 0.91 5.30
C MET A 16 -17.03 1.51 6.56
N HIS A 17 -18.05 0.84 7.11
CA HIS A 17 -18.69 1.19 8.37
C HIS A 17 -17.88 0.61 9.51
N THR A 18 -17.47 1.44 10.45
CA THR A 18 -16.72 1.02 11.64
C THR A 18 -17.43 1.49 12.90
N ASN A 19 -17.13 0.87 14.04
CA ASN A 19 -17.65 1.35 15.34
C ASN A 19 -17.13 2.74 15.74
N MET A 20 -16.25 3.35 14.91
CA MET A 20 -15.74 4.72 15.10
C MET A 20 -16.20 5.70 14.02
N GLY A 21 -16.99 5.24 13.03
CA GLY A 21 -17.51 6.04 11.92
C GLY A 21 -17.22 5.44 10.55
N ASP A 22 -17.66 6.13 9.52
CA ASP A 22 -17.59 5.67 8.14
C ASP A 22 -16.32 6.18 7.44
N ILE A 23 -15.77 5.32 6.56
CA ILE A 23 -14.63 5.65 5.70
C ILE A 23 -15.04 5.35 4.27
N THR A 24 -15.09 6.36 3.40
CA THR A 24 -15.40 6.21 1.98
C THR A 24 -14.11 6.16 1.16
N ILE A 25 -13.99 5.11 0.36
CA ILE A 25 -12.77 4.79 -0.39
C ILE A 25 -13.10 4.68 -1.88
N GLN A 26 -12.42 5.44 -2.72
CA GLN A 26 -12.40 5.23 -4.18
C GLN A 26 -11.53 4.03 -4.49
N LEU A 27 -12.01 3.10 -5.34
CA LEU A 27 -11.24 1.94 -5.80
C LEU A 27 -10.78 2.14 -7.25
N TYR A 28 -9.67 1.49 -7.65
CA TYR A 28 -9.01 1.65 -8.96
C TYR A 28 -8.87 0.30 -9.70
N PRO A 29 -9.99 -0.30 -10.19
CA PRO A 29 -9.95 -1.59 -10.86
C PRO A 29 -9.18 -1.59 -12.19
N GLU A 30 -9.00 -0.42 -12.82
CA GLU A 30 -8.22 -0.27 -14.03
C GLU A 30 -6.71 -0.36 -13.80
N VAL A 31 -6.25 -0.14 -12.55
CA VAL A 31 -4.82 -0.20 -12.18
C VAL A 31 -4.48 -1.49 -11.44
N ALA A 32 -5.36 -1.92 -10.54
CA ALA A 32 -5.19 -3.12 -9.72
C ALA A 32 -6.42 -4.05 -9.81
N PRO A 33 -6.72 -4.61 -11.00
CA PRO A 33 -7.97 -5.34 -11.26
C PRO A 33 -8.19 -6.55 -10.35
N LYS A 34 -7.19 -7.40 -10.14
CA LYS A 34 -7.31 -8.60 -9.30
C LYS A 34 -7.47 -8.24 -7.82
N THR A 35 -6.73 -7.22 -7.37
CA THR A 35 -6.78 -6.76 -5.99
C THR A 35 -8.15 -6.16 -5.66
N VAL A 36 -8.68 -5.32 -6.55
CA VAL A 36 -10.04 -4.76 -6.39
C VAL A 36 -11.09 -5.85 -6.47
N GLU A 37 -11.01 -6.79 -7.42
CA GLU A 37 -11.93 -7.93 -7.51
C GLU A 37 -11.93 -8.75 -6.22
N ASN A 38 -10.74 -9.06 -5.68
CA ASN A 38 -10.60 -9.78 -4.42
C ASN A 38 -11.28 -9.04 -3.27
N PHE A 39 -10.95 -7.77 -3.07
CA PHE A 39 -11.51 -6.94 -2.00
C PHE A 39 -13.03 -6.79 -2.11
N VAL A 40 -13.54 -6.42 -3.29
CA VAL A 40 -14.97 -6.23 -3.56
C VAL A 40 -15.76 -7.54 -3.35
N THR A 41 -15.23 -8.66 -3.84
CA THR A 41 -15.88 -9.96 -3.69
C THR A 41 -15.94 -10.40 -2.22
N LEU A 42 -14.87 -10.21 -1.46
CA LEU A 42 -14.84 -10.48 -0.02
C LEU A 42 -15.80 -9.56 0.74
N ALA A 43 -15.83 -8.26 0.41
CA ALA A 43 -16.75 -7.30 1.01
C ALA A 43 -18.22 -7.66 0.75
N LYS A 44 -18.60 -7.94 -0.52
CA LYS A 44 -19.96 -8.37 -0.90
C LYS A 44 -20.39 -9.68 -0.22
N LYS A 45 -19.45 -10.55 0.14
CA LYS A 45 -19.71 -11.79 0.91
C LYS A 45 -19.83 -11.55 2.42
N GLY A 46 -19.63 -10.32 2.91
CA GLY A 46 -19.59 -10.01 4.33
C GLY A 46 -18.36 -10.56 5.06
N TYR A 47 -17.30 -10.94 4.33
CA TYR A 47 -16.08 -11.51 4.91
C TYR A 47 -15.43 -10.60 5.95
N TYR A 48 -15.49 -9.29 5.74
CA TYR A 48 -14.89 -8.29 6.64
C TYR A 48 -15.78 -7.93 7.83
N ASN A 49 -17.04 -8.38 7.86
CA ASN A 49 -17.98 -7.99 8.90
C ASN A 49 -17.55 -8.54 10.26
N GLY A 50 -17.43 -7.65 11.25
CA GLY A 50 -16.97 -7.99 12.60
C GLY A 50 -15.45 -8.17 12.73
N LEU A 51 -14.69 -8.04 11.65
CA LEU A 51 -13.22 -8.05 11.74
C LEU A 51 -12.70 -6.78 12.40
N ILE A 52 -11.51 -6.87 12.98
CA ILE A 52 -10.89 -5.77 13.70
C ILE A 52 -9.71 -5.17 12.93
N PHE A 53 -9.38 -3.93 13.24
CA PHE A 53 -8.06 -3.38 12.98
C PHE A 53 -7.10 -3.95 14.04
N HIS A 54 -6.42 -5.04 13.70
CA HIS A 54 -5.60 -5.80 14.64
C HIS A 54 -4.22 -5.18 14.90
N ARG A 55 -3.78 -4.23 14.06
CA ARG A 55 -2.53 -3.49 14.21
C ARG A 55 -2.73 -2.03 13.83
N VAL A 56 -2.44 -1.14 14.75
CA VAL A 56 -2.65 0.31 14.60
C VAL A 56 -1.41 1.04 15.07
N ILE A 57 -0.78 1.78 14.17
CA ILE A 57 0.42 2.57 14.47
C ILE A 57 0.17 4.02 14.05
N LYS A 58 0.18 4.89 15.05
CA LYS A 58 0.09 6.34 14.84
C LYS A 58 1.23 6.83 13.96
N ASP A 59 0.96 7.80 13.10
CA ASP A 59 1.90 8.38 12.13
C ASP A 59 2.47 7.32 11.15
N PHE A 60 1.70 6.24 10.93
CA PHE A 60 2.03 5.21 9.96
C PHE A 60 0.76 4.68 9.26
N MET A 61 0.05 3.67 9.83
CA MET A 61 -1.09 3.03 9.17
C MET A 61 -2.02 2.35 10.17
N ILE A 62 -3.23 2.00 9.71
CA ILE A 62 -4.16 1.10 10.38
C ILE A 62 -4.36 -0.14 9.52
N GLN A 63 -4.21 -1.35 10.09
CA GLN A 63 -4.23 -2.63 9.37
C GLN A 63 -5.33 -3.54 9.88
N GLY A 64 -6.09 -4.11 8.95
CA GLY A 64 -7.21 -5.03 9.21
C GLY A 64 -7.33 -6.12 8.15
N GLY A 65 -8.50 -6.77 8.10
CA GLY A 65 -8.82 -7.78 7.09
C GLY A 65 -8.31 -9.19 7.40
N ASP A 66 -7.85 -9.43 8.63
CA ASP A 66 -7.49 -10.76 9.12
C ASP A 66 -8.65 -11.37 9.94
N PRO A 67 -9.27 -12.48 9.51
CA PRO A 67 -10.36 -13.12 10.25
C PRO A 67 -9.92 -13.70 11.59
N THR A 68 -8.63 -13.93 11.79
CA THR A 68 -8.09 -14.41 13.06
C THR A 68 -7.73 -13.28 14.04
N GLY A 69 -7.61 -12.05 13.54
CA GLY A 69 -7.20 -10.88 14.32
C GLY A 69 -5.77 -10.97 14.87
N THR A 70 -4.93 -11.85 14.35
CA THR A 70 -3.54 -12.07 14.81
C THR A 70 -2.48 -11.47 13.89
N GLY A 71 -2.87 -11.11 12.68
CA GLY A 71 -1.97 -10.67 11.60
C GLY A 71 -1.42 -11.82 10.74
N ALA A 72 -1.75 -13.08 11.07
CA ALA A 72 -1.23 -14.26 10.37
C ALA A 72 -2.25 -14.95 9.43
N GLY A 73 -3.53 -14.55 9.52
CA GLY A 73 -4.63 -15.15 8.74
C GLY A 73 -4.94 -14.38 7.46
N GLY A 74 -6.01 -14.82 6.81
CA GLY A 74 -6.59 -14.20 5.63
C GLY A 74 -6.34 -14.95 4.34
N GLU A 75 -7.41 -15.07 3.55
CA GLU A 75 -7.45 -15.82 2.30
C GLU A 75 -7.86 -14.90 1.15
N SER A 76 -7.40 -15.19 -0.04
CA SER A 76 -7.90 -14.54 -1.25
C SER A 76 -9.08 -15.33 -1.83
N ILE A 77 -9.84 -14.69 -2.73
CA ILE A 77 -10.90 -15.39 -3.49
C ILE A 77 -10.33 -16.42 -4.47
N TYR A 78 -9.03 -16.38 -4.73
CA TYR A 78 -8.34 -17.26 -5.68
C TYR A 78 -7.88 -18.58 -5.06
N GLY A 79 -8.15 -18.79 -3.75
CA GLY A 79 -7.77 -20.02 -3.02
C GLY A 79 -6.29 -20.13 -2.68
N ALA A 80 -5.49 -19.14 -3.06
CA ALA A 80 -4.04 -19.05 -2.77
C ALA A 80 -3.65 -17.58 -2.59
N LYS A 81 -2.39 -17.32 -2.27
CA LYS A 81 -1.82 -15.97 -2.36
C LYS A 81 -1.76 -15.54 -3.83
N PHE A 82 -1.89 -14.23 -4.07
CA PHE A 82 -1.84 -13.68 -5.43
C PHE A 82 -0.82 -12.56 -5.57
N GLU A 83 -0.48 -12.28 -6.83
CA GLU A 83 0.58 -11.35 -7.21
C GLU A 83 0.30 -9.90 -6.84
N ASP A 84 1.37 -9.10 -6.74
CA ASP A 84 1.32 -7.67 -6.57
C ASP A 84 0.99 -6.98 -7.91
N GLU A 85 0.14 -5.94 -7.84
CA GLU A 85 -0.25 -5.08 -8.97
C GLU A 85 0.23 -3.65 -8.70
N CYS A 86 1.55 -3.47 -8.50
CA CYS A 86 2.13 -2.16 -8.26
C CYS A 86 2.21 -1.34 -9.56
N SER A 87 1.92 -0.04 -9.46
CA SER A 87 1.89 0.88 -10.59
C SER A 87 2.46 2.24 -10.20
N GLN A 88 3.01 2.96 -11.20
CA GLN A 88 3.42 4.37 -11.05
C GLN A 88 2.24 5.35 -10.95
N GLU A 89 1.01 4.91 -11.16
CA GLU A 89 -0.18 5.75 -11.05
C GLU A 89 -0.75 5.84 -9.63
N LEU A 90 -0.35 4.90 -8.73
CA LEU A 90 -0.84 4.78 -7.37
C LEU A 90 0.32 4.59 -6.38
N HIS A 91 0.33 5.41 -5.34
CA HIS A 91 1.37 5.40 -4.31
C HIS A 91 0.78 5.34 -2.91
N ASN A 92 1.62 4.98 -1.92
CA ASN A 92 1.24 4.93 -0.51
C ASN A 92 1.17 6.34 0.12
N PHE A 93 0.47 7.27 -0.55
CA PHE A 93 0.13 8.56 0.02
C PHE A 93 -0.82 8.42 1.21
N ARG A 94 -0.91 9.46 2.03
CA ARG A 94 -1.92 9.50 3.10
C ARG A 94 -3.32 9.19 2.55
N GLY A 95 -4.01 8.25 3.20
CA GLY A 95 -5.32 7.75 2.80
C GLY A 95 -5.28 6.62 1.76
N ALA A 96 -4.12 6.20 1.26
CA ALA A 96 -4.04 5.05 0.37
C ALA A 96 -4.53 3.78 1.07
N LEU A 97 -5.36 2.99 0.35
CA LEU A 97 -5.73 1.63 0.73
C LEU A 97 -4.83 0.66 -0.01
N SER A 98 -4.07 -0.14 0.74
CA SER A 98 -3.01 -1.00 0.21
C SER A 98 -3.10 -2.41 0.77
N MET A 99 -2.64 -3.41 -0.01
CA MET A 99 -2.59 -4.79 0.45
C MET A 99 -1.45 -5.00 1.45
N ALA A 100 -1.77 -5.63 2.58
CA ALA A 100 -0.76 -6.18 3.46
C ALA A 100 -0.32 -7.55 2.93
N ASN A 101 1.00 -7.78 2.91
CA ASN A 101 1.61 -9.02 2.44
C ASN A 101 2.78 -9.45 3.34
N ALA A 102 3.26 -10.67 3.17
CA ALA A 102 4.42 -11.24 3.87
C ALA A 102 5.65 -11.33 2.96
N GLY A 103 5.76 -10.44 2.00
CA GLY A 103 6.77 -10.39 0.94
C GLY A 103 6.08 -10.32 -0.43
N PRO A 104 6.85 -10.19 -1.52
CA PRO A 104 6.29 -10.06 -2.85
C PRO A 104 5.31 -11.18 -3.22
N ASN A 105 4.22 -10.84 -3.91
CA ASN A 105 3.24 -11.78 -4.46
C ASN A 105 2.57 -12.68 -3.40
N THR A 106 2.39 -12.19 -2.17
CA THR A 106 1.75 -12.97 -1.08
C THR A 106 0.46 -12.33 -0.57
N ASN A 107 -0.28 -11.64 -1.43
CA ASN A 107 -1.53 -10.97 -1.07
C ASN A 107 -2.62 -11.96 -0.68
N GLY A 108 -3.45 -11.59 0.29
CA GLY A 108 -4.61 -12.36 0.77
C GLY A 108 -5.83 -11.48 0.95
N SER A 109 -6.38 -11.40 2.16
CA SER A 109 -7.48 -10.50 2.51
C SER A 109 -7.05 -9.28 3.32
N GLN A 110 -5.85 -9.29 3.91
CA GLN A 110 -5.39 -8.20 4.77
C GLN A 110 -5.05 -6.94 3.98
N PHE A 111 -5.43 -5.81 4.51
CA PHE A 111 -5.16 -4.48 3.95
C PHE A 111 -4.73 -3.51 5.05
N PHE A 112 -4.18 -2.37 4.64
CA PHE A 112 -3.96 -1.24 5.53
C PHE A 112 -4.36 0.08 4.85
N ILE A 113 -4.69 1.07 5.70
CA ILE A 113 -4.91 2.45 5.26
C ILE A 113 -3.76 3.30 5.80
N VAL A 114 -3.08 4.00 4.93
CA VAL A 114 -1.98 4.90 5.28
C VAL A 114 -2.50 6.11 6.03
N GLN A 115 -2.03 6.30 7.26
CA GLN A 115 -2.49 7.40 8.12
C GLN A 115 -1.47 8.54 8.22
N ASN A 116 -0.19 8.27 7.98
CA ASN A 116 0.89 9.23 8.17
C ASN A 116 0.63 10.57 7.46
N SER A 117 0.50 11.65 8.24
CA SER A 117 0.32 13.02 7.76
C SER A 117 1.59 13.85 7.83
N GLN A 118 2.68 13.28 8.35
CA GLN A 118 3.92 14.03 8.52
C GLN A 118 4.60 14.21 7.16
N ALA A 119 4.86 15.46 6.81
CA ALA A 119 5.69 15.74 5.64
C ALA A 119 7.12 15.26 5.90
N PRO A 120 7.77 14.62 4.91
CA PRO A 120 9.19 14.33 4.99
C PRO A 120 10.01 15.60 5.26
N THR A 121 11.05 15.47 6.10
CA THR A 121 11.87 16.63 6.52
C THR A 121 13.00 16.94 5.56
N GLN A 122 13.26 16.08 4.58
CA GLN A 122 14.27 16.26 3.55
C GLN A 122 13.85 17.32 2.53
N ASP A 123 14.82 17.92 1.85
CA ASP A 123 14.52 18.70 0.66
C ASP A 123 13.96 17.81 -0.48
N ILE A 124 13.30 18.42 -1.45
CA ILE A 124 12.60 17.70 -2.51
C ILE A 124 13.55 16.83 -3.36
N ASP A 125 14.76 17.30 -3.63
CA ASP A 125 15.70 16.55 -4.46
C ASP A 125 16.20 15.30 -3.71
N ALA A 126 16.55 15.44 -2.43
CA ALA A 126 16.92 14.30 -1.59
C ALA A 126 15.77 13.30 -1.40
N LEU A 127 14.53 13.81 -1.24
CA LEU A 127 13.34 12.96 -1.15
C LEU A 127 13.08 12.23 -2.48
N ALA A 128 13.25 12.88 -3.62
CA ALA A 128 13.08 12.26 -4.94
C ALA A 128 14.09 11.10 -5.14
N VAL A 129 15.34 11.29 -4.71
CA VAL A 129 16.33 10.18 -4.73
C VAL A 129 15.87 9.02 -3.84
N GLN A 130 15.36 9.29 -2.65
CA GLN A 130 14.87 8.22 -1.76
C GLN A 130 13.66 7.48 -2.37
N VAL A 131 12.68 8.21 -2.90
CA VAL A 131 11.51 7.62 -3.59
C VAL A 131 11.98 6.67 -4.70
N ALA A 132 12.81 7.16 -5.63
CA ALA A 132 13.32 6.35 -6.73
C ALA A 132 14.12 5.12 -6.26
N CYS A 133 14.93 5.27 -5.20
CA CYS A 133 15.69 4.15 -4.64
C CYS A 133 14.78 3.08 -4.02
N TYR A 134 13.74 3.46 -3.27
CA TYR A 134 12.81 2.50 -2.68
C TYR A 134 11.97 1.78 -3.73
N GLU A 135 11.47 2.50 -4.74
CA GLU A 135 10.74 1.90 -5.87
C GLU A 135 11.61 0.88 -6.61
N LEU A 136 12.83 1.27 -6.98
CA LEU A 136 13.79 0.37 -7.65
C LEU A 136 14.09 -0.87 -6.79
N LEU A 137 14.35 -0.68 -5.49
CA LEU A 137 14.67 -1.78 -4.58
C LEU A 137 13.49 -2.75 -4.40
N ASN A 138 12.28 -2.23 -4.24
CA ASN A 138 11.09 -3.05 -4.01
C ASN A 138 10.66 -3.78 -5.30
N ASP A 139 10.74 -3.11 -6.46
CA ASP A 139 10.53 -3.77 -7.76
C ASP A 139 11.57 -4.88 -8.00
N ALA A 140 12.83 -4.61 -7.67
CA ALA A 140 13.90 -5.60 -7.81
C ALA A 140 13.69 -6.84 -6.93
N LYS A 141 13.22 -6.67 -5.68
CA LYS A 141 12.88 -7.81 -4.80
C LYS A 141 11.81 -8.69 -5.42
N ARG A 142 10.74 -8.10 -5.95
CA ARG A 142 9.67 -8.82 -6.65
C ARG A 142 10.22 -9.57 -7.87
N ARG A 143 11.03 -8.91 -8.68
CA ARG A 143 11.64 -9.52 -9.86
C ARG A 143 12.58 -10.67 -9.52
N VAL A 144 13.41 -10.54 -8.50
CA VAL A 144 14.26 -11.63 -8.01
C VAL A 144 13.44 -12.84 -7.59
N GLN A 145 12.34 -12.64 -6.87
CA GLN A 145 11.44 -13.73 -6.51
C GLN A 145 10.87 -14.42 -7.76
N MET A 146 10.38 -13.66 -8.74
CA MET A 146 9.88 -14.24 -10.01
C MET A 146 10.96 -15.03 -10.76
N MET A 147 12.21 -14.55 -10.78
CA MET A 147 13.34 -15.28 -11.38
C MET A 147 13.62 -16.59 -10.64
N GLN A 148 13.50 -16.60 -9.30
CA GLN A 148 13.65 -17.82 -8.48
C GLN A 148 12.54 -18.82 -8.75
N GLU A 149 11.30 -18.37 -8.83
CA GLU A 149 10.12 -19.20 -9.15
C GLU A 149 10.21 -19.77 -10.58
N ALA A 150 10.77 -19.02 -11.51
CA ALA A 150 11.07 -19.45 -12.88
C ALA A 150 12.31 -20.38 -12.99
N LEU A 151 12.94 -20.73 -11.86
CA LEU A 151 14.15 -21.55 -11.78
C LEU A 151 15.31 -21.01 -12.61
N GLU A 152 15.42 -19.69 -12.72
CA GLU A 152 16.56 -19.06 -13.39
C GLU A 152 17.86 -19.34 -12.62
N GLY A 153 18.95 -19.53 -13.35
CA GLY A 153 20.23 -19.88 -12.74
C GLY A 153 20.79 -18.78 -11.82
N ALA A 154 21.39 -19.18 -10.70
CA ALA A 154 21.98 -18.26 -9.72
C ALA A 154 22.90 -17.16 -10.32
N PRO A 155 23.74 -17.43 -11.36
CA PRO A 155 24.55 -16.37 -11.98
C PRO A 155 23.71 -15.27 -12.64
N LYS A 156 22.55 -15.60 -13.23
CA LYS A 156 21.66 -14.61 -13.86
C LYS A 156 20.98 -13.74 -12.82
N ILE A 157 20.51 -14.35 -11.72
CA ILE A 157 19.93 -13.64 -10.59
C ILE A 157 20.97 -12.70 -9.97
N GLN A 158 22.19 -13.19 -9.76
CA GLN A 158 23.26 -12.36 -9.19
C GLN A 158 23.62 -11.18 -10.11
N ALA A 159 23.71 -11.40 -11.41
CA ALA A 159 24.00 -10.33 -12.37
C ALA A 159 22.92 -9.23 -12.33
N TYR A 160 21.64 -9.61 -12.19
CA TYR A 160 20.55 -8.66 -12.04
C TYR A 160 20.67 -7.87 -10.71
N ILE A 161 20.98 -8.55 -9.60
CA ILE A 161 21.19 -7.89 -8.30
C ILE A 161 22.36 -6.89 -8.39
N ASP A 162 23.46 -7.25 -9.04
CA ASP A 162 24.62 -6.38 -9.21
C ASP A 162 24.28 -5.14 -10.06
N GLU A 163 23.47 -5.30 -11.11
CA GLU A 163 22.96 -4.19 -11.92
C GLU A 163 22.11 -3.22 -11.07
N VAL A 164 21.18 -3.76 -10.27
CA VAL A 164 20.33 -2.94 -9.38
C VAL A 164 21.18 -2.20 -8.35
N ASN A 165 22.15 -2.88 -7.72
CA ASN A 165 23.04 -2.24 -6.75
C ASN A 165 23.86 -1.12 -7.38
N THR A 166 24.31 -1.28 -8.62
CA THR A 166 25.02 -0.25 -9.37
C THR A 166 24.12 0.97 -9.57
N LYS A 167 22.90 0.77 -10.05
CA LYS A 167 21.93 1.86 -10.23
C LYS A 167 21.60 2.59 -8.91
N LEU A 168 21.42 1.86 -7.81
CA LEU A 168 21.19 2.46 -6.49
C LEU A 168 22.34 3.35 -6.04
N ASN A 169 23.59 2.87 -6.23
CA ASN A 169 24.78 3.65 -5.92
C ASN A 169 24.91 4.89 -6.81
N ASP A 170 24.61 4.78 -8.10
CA ASP A 170 24.61 5.91 -9.03
C ASP A 170 23.56 6.96 -8.64
N TYR A 171 22.33 6.55 -8.32
CA TYR A 171 21.27 7.47 -7.85
C TYR A 171 21.68 8.24 -6.61
N GLN A 172 22.35 7.59 -5.66
CA GLN A 172 22.81 8.21 -4.42
C GLN A 172 24.03 9.12 -4.60
N SER A 173 24.96 8.78 -5.50
CA SER A 173 26.25 9.47 -5.64
C SER A 173 26.28 10.51 -6.75
N GLN A 174 25.54 10.29 -7.85
CA GLN A 174 25.54 11.14 -9.05
C GLN A 174 24.21 11.85 -9.26
N GLY A 175 23.15 11.45 -8.52
CA GLY A 175 21.79 11.93 -8.69
C GLY A 175 20.99 11.10 -9.69
N LEU A 176 19.72 11.45 -9.84
CA LEU A 176 18.80 10.71 -10.71
C LEU A 176 19.02 11.06 -12.19
N PRO A 177 18.96 10.08 -13.11
CA PRO A 177 18.86 10.35 -14.55
C PRO A 177 17.62 11.18 -14.86
N GLU A 178 17.66 11.96 -15.94
CA GLU A 178 16.61 12.96 -16.25
C GLU A 178 15.22 12.33 -16.42
N ASP A 179 15.14 11.15 -17.04
CA ASP A 179 13.91 10.37 -17.23
C ASP A 179 13.27 9.87 -15.92
N VAL A 180 14.09 9.59 -14.90
CA VAL A 180 13.63 9.20 -13.56
C VAL A 180 13.36 10.42 -12.69
N LYS A 181 14.18 11.46 -12.84
CA LYS A 181 14.18 12.66 -12.00
C LYS A 181 12.85 13.42 -12.05
N GLU A 182 12.32 13.66 -13.24
CA GLU A 182 11.05 14.37 -13.42
C GLU A 182 9.93 13.66 -12.66
N TYR A 183 9.77 12.36 -12.87
CA TYR A 183 8.79 11.51 -12.19
C TYR A 183 8.99 11.51 -10.67
N ALA A 184 10.19 11.15 -10.21
CA ALA A 184 10.46 11.03 -8.78
C ALA A 184 10.30 12.36 -8.03
N THR A 185 10.60 13.49 -8.69
CA THR A 185 10.39 14.84 -8.13
C THR A 185 8.90 15.15 -8.00
N GLU A 186 8.07 14.77 -8.96
CA GLU A 186 6.60 14.94 -8.86
C GLU A 186 6.04 14.16 -7.67
N ILE A 187 6.45 12.89 -7.52
CA ILE A 187 6.04 12.04 -6.40
C ILE A 187 6.55 12.60 -5.06
N ALA A 188 7.81 13.02 -4.98
CA ALA A 188 8.38 13.62 -3.78
C ALA A 188 7.63 14.88 -3.33
N LYS A 189 7.29 15.77 -4.27
CA LYS A 189 6.46 16.95 -3.99
C LYS A 189 5.10 16.56 -3.42
N LYS A 190 4.50 15.50 -3.95
CA LYS A 190 3.20 15.05 -3.47
C LYS A 190 3.29 14.46 -2.05
N TYR A 191 4.32 13.67 -1.74
CA TYR A 191 4.57 13.21 -0.37
C TYR A 191 4.84 14.39 0.60
N ALA A 192 5.55 15.41 0.16
CA ALA A 192 5.77 16.61 0.96
C ALA A 192 4.47 17.41 1.23
N GLU A 193 3.51 17.35 0.31
CA GLU A 193 2.21 18.02 0.43
C GLU A 193 1.23 17.26 1.33
N VAL A 194 1.08 15.94 1.13
CA VAL A 194 -0.02 15.18 1.74
C VAL A 194 0.44 14.19 2.81
N GLY A 195 1.73 13.89 2.91
CA GLY A 195 2.26 12.82 3.73
C GLY A 195 2.12 11.43 3.07
N GLY A 196 2.44 10.40 3.84
CA GLY A 196 2.39 9.02 3.37
C GLY A 196 3.63 8.21 3.72
N THR A 197 3.80 7.06 3.06
CA THR A 197 4.82 6.05 3.39
C THR A 197 5.53 5.58 2.13
N PHE A 198 6.29 6.47 1.47
CA PHE A 198 6.95 6.21 0.19
C PHE A 198 7.83 4.96 0.17
N HIS A 199 8.38 4.55 1.31
CA HIS A 199 9.18 3.33 1.43
C HIS A 199 8.38 2.04 1.20
N LEU A 200 7.04 2.11 1.18
CA LEU A 200 6.15 1.00 0.87
C LEU A 200 5.73 0.94 -0.61
N ASP A 201 6.09 1.95 -1.40
CA ASP A 201 5.80 1.96 -2.83
C ASP A 201 6.50 0.79 -3.51
N PHE A 202 5.79 0.15 -4.45
CA PHE A 202 6.21 -1.07 -5.14
C PHE A 202 6.45 -2.31 -4.25
N ALA A 203 6.28 -2.19 -2.91
CA ALA A 203 6.26 -3.34 -1.99
C ALA A 203 4.84 -3.82 -1.69
N HIS A 204 3.87 -2.91 -1.77
CA HIS A 204 2.47 -3.19 -1.47
C HIS A 204 1.58 -2.59 -2.55
N THR A 205 0.64 -3.39 -3.06
CA THR A 205 -0.32 -2.94 -4.07
C THR A 205 -1.26 -1.90 -3.49
N VAL A 206 -1.20 -0.67 -4.00
CA VAL A 206 -2.21 0.35 -3.73
C VAL A 206 -3.38 0.12 -4.67
N PHE A 207 -4.61 0.04 -4.15
CA PHE A 207 -5.79 -0.25 -4.95
C PHE A 207 -6.99 0.64 -4.64
N GLY A 208 -6.85 1.57 -3.67
CA GLY A 208 -7.87 2.55 -3.32
C GLY A 208 -7.29 3.78 -2.65
N GLN A 209 -8.15 4.79 -2.48
CA GLN A 209 -7.84 6.04 -1.80
C GLN A 209 -9.05 6.49 -0.96
N VAL A 210 -8.84 6.81 0.30
CA VAL A 210 -9.86 7.44 1.15
C VAL A 210 -10.17 8.82 0.57
N ILE A 211 -11.45 9.04 0.24
CA ILE A 211 -11.97 10.29 -0.29
C ILE A 211 -12.85 11.04 0.72
N ASP A 212 -13.34 10.34 1.74
CA ASP A 212 -14.05 10.91 2.89
C ASP A 212 -13.83 10.03 4.13
N GLY A 213 -13.89 10.61 5.32
CA GLY A 213 -13.67 9.87 6.57
C GLY A 213 -12.21 9.76 7.02
N MET A 214 -11.25 10.54 6.46
CA MET A 214 -9.86 10.55 6.96
C MET A 214 -9.75 10.90 8.44
N LYS A 215 -10.71 11.68 8.98
CA LYS A 215 -10.77 11.93 10.41
C LYS A 215 -11.02 10.65 11.22
N VAL A 216 -11.83 9.73 10.72
CA VAL A 216 -12.09 8.43 11.36
C VAL A 216 -10.80 7.60 11.35
N VAL A 217 -10.05 7.58 10.24
CA VAL A 217 -8.74 6.93 10.17
C VAL A 217 -7.77 7.51 11.20
N ASP A 218 -7.74 8.83 11.37
CA ASP A 218 -6.92 9.49 12.39
C ASP A 218 -7.37 9.13 13.81
N ASP A 219 -8.66 9.11 14.08
CA ASP A 219 -9.21 8.75 15.38
C ASP A 219 -8.86 7.29 15.73
N ILE A 220 -8.96 6.38 14.77
CA ILE A 220 -8.52 4.97 14.93
C ILE A 220 -7.01 4.91 15.21
N ALA A 221 -6.20 5.65 14.45
CA ALA A 221 -4.74 5.65 14.64
C ALA A 221 -4.30 6.23 16.00
N ASN A 222 -5.15 6.99 16.67
CA ASN A 222 -4.88 7.58 17.97
C ASN A 222 -5.42 6.76 19.17
N VAL A 223 -6.04 5.59 18.95
CA VAL A 223 -6.47 4.72 20.06
C VAL A 223 -5.26 4.20 20.84
N ARG A 224 -5.47 3.90 22.10
CA ARG A 224 -4.42 3.27 22.93
C ARG A 224 -4.20 1.84 22.48
N THR A 225 -2.94 1.46 22.30
CA THR A 225 -2.55 0.12 21.86
C THR A 225 -1.82 -0.65 22.97
N ALA A 226 -1.86 -1.97 22.89
CA ALA A 226 -1.12 -2.92 23.70
C ALA A 226 0.13 -3.42 22.95
N ARG A 227 0.65 -4.57 23.37
CA ARG A 227 1.74 -5.26 22.67
C ARG A 227 1.35 -5.57 21.22
N ALA A 228 2.30 -5.48 20.30
CA ALA A 228 2.15 -5.68 18.85
C ALA A 228 1.18 -4.68 18.22
N ASP A 229 1.10 -3.47 18.77
CA ASP A 229 0.31 -2.35 18.24
C ASP A 229 -1.20 -2.66 18.14
N ARG A 230 -1.69 -3.65 18.90
CA ARG A 230 -3.10 -4.00 18.93
C ARG A 230 -3.89 -3.00 19.79
N PRO A 231 -5.02 -2.44 19.29
CA PRO A 231 -5.91 -1.61 20.09
C PRO A 231 -6.32 -2.29 21.41
N LEU A 232 -6.34 -1.53 22.51
CA LEU A 232 -6.81 -2.03 23.82
C LEU A 232 -8.30 -2.35 23.83
N HIS A 233 -9.07 -1.63 23.02
CA HIS A 233 -10.47 -1.89 22.74
C HIS A 233 -10.60 -2.12 21.23
N ASP A 234 -11.27 -3.19 20.86
CA ASP A 234 -11.37 -3.57 19.45
C ASP A 234 -12.05 -2.46 18.63
N VAL A 235 -11.39 -2.06 17.56
CA VAL A 235 -11.96 -1.23 16.51
C VAL A 235 -12.46 -2.18 15.43
N THR A 236 -13.78 -2.24 15.24
CA THR A 236 -14.43 -3.21 14.36
C THR A 236 -14.83 -2.59 13.03
N ILE A 237 -14.77 -3.40 11.99
CA ILE A 237 -15.42 -3.17 10.70
C ILE A 237 -16.79 -3.82 10.81
N ASP A 238 -17.86 -3.01 10.87
CA ASP A 238 -19.20 -3.53 11.01
C ASP A 238 -19.72 -4.10 9.69
N SER A 239 -19.46 -3.41 8.58
CA SER A 239 -19.70 -3.87 7.20
C SER A 239 -18.91 -3.04 6.19
N ILE A 240 -18.86 -3.52 4.94
CA ILE A 240 -18.34 -2.75 3.80
C ILE A 240 -19.36 -2.81 2.67
N ASP A 241 -19.93 -1.68 2.32
CA ASP A 241 -20.85 -1.53 1.19
C ASP A 241 -20.08 -1.13 -0.07
N ILE A 242 -20.39 -1.76 -1.20
CA ILE A 242 -19.81 -1.43 -2.50
C ILE A 242 -20.84 -0.69 -3.34
N VAL A 243 -20.47 0.53 -3.75
CA VAL A 243 -21.27 1.42 -4.61
C VAL A 243 -20.59 1.47 -5.97
N GLU A 244 -21.32 1.09 -7.03
CA GLU A 244 -20.86 1.08 -8.43
C GLU A 244 -21.13 2.42 -9.13
#